data_a2039cbe08fa556bfdbf6ca757ff2d30
#
_entry.id   a2039cbe08fa556bfdbf6ca757ff2d30
#
_cell.length_a   1.000
_cell.length_b   1.000
_cell.length_c   1.000
_cell.angle_alpha   90.00
_cell.angle_beta   90.00
_cell.angle_gamma   90.00
#
_symmetry.space_group_name_H-M   'P 1'
#
loop_
_entity.id
_entity.type
_entity.pdbx_description
1 polymer ?
#
loop_
_entity_poly.entity_id
_entity_poly.type
_entity_poly.pdbx_seq_one_letter_code
_entity_poly.pdbx_strand_id
1 'polypeptide(L)' 'MAIRKLRVLSLRGDETLAEWDTQTITPEQLHQIESEFEAKMRQGFFAADVTDGRNLLIKKFDRNADMLLIPRVQGG' A
#
# COMPACT_ATOMS: atom_id res chain seq x y z
N MET A 1 -3.33 -11.35 -16.19
CA MET A 1 -3.59 -10.02 -15.64
C MET A 1 -3.49 -10.09 -14.12
N ALA A 2 -2.60 -9.30 -13.54
CA ALA A 2 -2.35 -9.35 -12.09
C ALA A 2 -2.51 -7.94 -11.52
N ILE A 3 -3.73 -7.63 -11.09
CA ILE A 3 -4.06 -6.31 -10.54
C ILE A 3 -3.73 -6.30 -9.06
N ARG A 4 -3.01 -5.26 -8.64
CA ARG A 4 -2.67 -5.02 -7.24
C ARG A 4 -3.13 -3.65 -6.81
N LYS A 5 -3.37 -3.48 -5.54
CA LYS A 5 -3.89 -2.23 -4.98
C LYS A 5 -3.09 -1.83 -3.75
N LEU A 6 -2.89 -0.53 -3.63
CA LEU A 6 -2.40 0.10 -2.41
C LEU A 6 -3.57 0.87 -1.80
N ARG A 7 -3.99 0.45 -0.64
CA ARG A 7 -5.13 1.05 0.07
C ARG A 7 -4.67 1.70 1.35
N VAL A 8 -5.46 2.62 1.84
CA VAL A 8 -5.25 3.21 3.15
C VAL A 8 -6.52 3.04 3.98
N LEU A 9 -6.35 2.58 5.21
CA LEU A 9 -7.45 2.45 6.16
C LEU A 9 -7.79 3.84 6.73
N SER A 10 -9.06 4.19 6.73
CA SER A 10 -9.52 5.46 7.27
C SER A 10 -10.78 5.25 8.10
N LEU A 11 -11.23 6.29 8.79
CA LEU A 11 -12.46 6.23 9.56
C LEU A 11 -13.71 5.99 8.69
N ARG A 12 -13.58 6.23 7.40
CA ARG A 12 -14.66 6.04 6.42
C ARG A 12 -14.56 4.71 5.68
N GLY A 13 -13.61 3.85 6.06
CA GLY A 13 -13.32 2.60 5.40
C GLY A 13 -12.03 2.68 4.60
N ASP A 14 -11.83 1.73 3.70
CA ASP A 14 -10.62 1.68 2.90
C ASP A 14 -10.71 2.63 1.71
N GLU A 15 -9.63 3.37 1.47
CA GLU A 15 -9.49 4.19 0.28
C GLU A 15 -8.37 3.62 -0.59
N THR A 16 -8.61 3.52 -1.90
CA THR A 16 -7.59 3.06 -2.83
C THR A 16 -6.71 4.25 -3.24
N LEU A 17 -5.44 4.18 -2.90
CA LEU A 17 -4.46 5.19 -3.31
C LEU A 17 -3.91 4.91 -4.69
N ALA A 18 -3.72 3.64 -5.03
CA ALA A 18 -3.17 3.25 -6.31
C ALA A 18 -3.64 1.85 -6.69
N GLU A 19 -3.74 1.62 -7.97
CA GLU A 19 -4.07 0.32 -8.54
C GLU A 19 -3.22 0.13 -9.79
N TRP A 20 -2.65 -1.05 -9.95
CA TRP A 20 -1.78 -1.29 -11.10
C TRP A 20 -1.83 -2.75 -11.53
N ASP A 21 -1.49 -2.96 -12.79
CA ASP A 21 -1.28 -4.30 -13.35
C ASP A 21 0.22 -4.56 -13.32
N THR A 22 0.64 -5.60 -12.61
CA THR A 22 2.07 -5.91 -12.44
C THR A 22 2.76 -6.24 -13.74
N GLN A 23 2.01 -6.61 -14.79
CA GLN A 23 2.57 -6.99 -16.07
C GLN A 23 2.78 -5.80 -17.02
N THR A 24 2.04 -4.71 -16.81
CA THR A 24 2.07 -3.57 -17.72
C THR A 24 2.54 -2.27 -17.10
N ILE A 25 2.70 -2.22 -15.79
CA ILE A 25 3.12 -0.99 -15.11
C ILE A 25 4.51 -0.56 -15.57
N THR A 26 4.66 0.73 -15.83
CA THR A 26 5.97 1.29 -16.22
C THR A 26 6.82 1.56 -14.99
N PRO A 27 8.16 1.60 -15.13
CA PRO A 27 9.03 1.96 -14.01
C PRO A 27 8.72 3.33 -13.40
N GLU A 28 8.33 4.29 -14.22
CA GLU A 28 7.98 5.63 -13.72
C GLU A 28 6.72 5.61 -12.88
N GLN A 29 5.69 4.90 -13.34
CA GLN A 29 4.45 4.74 -12.57
C GLN A 29 4.71 4.02 -11.26
N LEU A 30 5.53 2.96 -11.31
CA LEU A 30 5.88 2.19 -10.14
C LEU A 30 6.63 3.05 -9.12
N HIS A 31 7.57 3.87 -9.60
CA HIS A 31 8.33 4.79 -8.73
C HIS A 31 7.40 5.78 -8.03
N GLN A 32 6.40 6.28 -8.74
CA GLN A 32 5.44 7.22 -8.18
C GLN A 32 4.64 6.58 -7.04
N ILE A 33 4.17 5.36 -7.27
CA ILE A 33 3.40 4.61 -6.26
C ILE A 33 4.27 4.31 -5.04
N GLU A 34 5.50 3.88 -5.28
CA GLU A 34 6.45 3.59 -4.22
C GLU A 34 6.75 4.85 -3.38
N SER A 35 6.86 5.99 -4.04
CA SER A 35 7.07 7.27 -3.35
C SER A 35 5.92 7.62 -2.43
N GLU A 36 4.69 7.37 -2.86
CA GLU A 36 3.51 7.59 -2.01
C GLU A 36 3.51 6.65 -0.81
N PHE A 37 3.86 5.39 -1.05
CA PHE A 37 4.00 4.41 0.03
C PHE A 37 5.02 4.87 1.06
N GLU A 38 6.20 5.26 0.59
CA GLU A 38 7.28 5.71 1.49
C GLU A 38 6.90 6.97 2.27
N ALA A 39 6.20 7.90 1.62
CA ALA A 39 5.75 9.11 2.28
C ALA A 39 4.80 8.78 3.44
N LYS A 40 3.90 7.83 3.26
CA LYS A 40 3.00 7.38 4.32
C LYS A 40 3.78 6.70 5.45
N MET A 41 4.76 5.88 5.10
CA MET A 41 5.59 5.22 6.11
C MET A 41 6.34 6.24 6.95
N ARG A 42 6.82 7.33 6.35
CA ARG A 42 7.48 8.42 7.09
C ARG A 42 6.52 9.16 8.03
N GLN A 43 5.23 9.17 7.69
CA GLN A 43 4.20 9.75 8.55
C GLN A 43 3.84 8.85 9.73
N GLY A 44 4.41 7.66 9.79
CA GLY A 44 4.18 6.72 10.87
C GLY A 44 3.14 5.64 10.57
N PHE A 45 2.69 5.54 9.34
CA PHE A 45 1.76 4.47 8.96
C PHE A 45 2.47 3.12 9.03
N PHE A 46 1.69 2.08 9.32
CA PHE A 46 2.13 0.70 9.17
C PHE A 46 1.64 0.17 7.84
N ALA A 47 2.35 -0.79 7.28
CA ALA A 47 1.92 -1.44 6.05
C ALA A 47 1.75 -2.93 6.28
N ALA A 48 0.72 -3.49 5.66
CA ALA A 48 0.45 -4.92 5.71
C ALA A 48 0.28 -5.46 4.29
N ASP A 49 0.84 -6.63 4.04
CA ASP A 49 0.58 -7.41 2.83
C ASP A 49 -0.72 -8.17 3.06
N VAL A 50 -1.75 -7.81 2.31
CA VAL A 50 -3.08 -8.41 2.44
C VAL A 50 -3.44 -9.25 1.21
N THR A 51 -2.46 -9.64 0.42
CA THR A 51 -2.65 -10.45 -0.77
C THR A 51 -3.31 -11.78 -0.39
N ASP A 52 -4.36 -12.15 -1.10
CA ASP A 52 -5.06 -13.42 -0.91
C ASP A 52 -5.47 -13.69 0.54
N GLY A 53 -5.86 -12.65 1.25
CA GLY A 53 -6.30 -12.77 2.64
C GLY A 53 -5.18 -12.82 3.67
N ARG A 54 -3.93 -12.59 3.26
CA ARG A 54 -2.81 -12.48 4.19
C ARG A 54 -2.96 -11.26 5.07
N ASN A 55 -2.22 -11.26 6.16
CA ASN A 55 -2.14 -10.11 7.05
C ASN A 55 -0.75 -10.07 7.68
N LEU A 56 0.23 -9.72 6.86
CA LEU A 56 1.63 -9.72 7.25
C LEU A 56 2.17 -8.29 7.25
N LEU A 57 2.75 -7.86 8.36
CA LEU A 57 3.38 -6.55 8.43
C LEU A 57 4.61 -6.52 7.53
N ILE A 58 4.71 -5.46 6.73
CA ILE A 58 5.85 -5.24 5.84
C ILE A 58 6.42 -3.85 6.09
N LYS A 59 7.70 -3.68 5.77
CA LYS A 59 8.39 -2.40 5.92
C LYS A 59 8.79 -1.79 4.60
N LYS A 60 8.68 -2.56 3.52
CA LYS A 60 9.09 -2.15 2.20
C LYS A 60 7.97 -2.36 1.21
N PHE A 61 7.93 -1.51 0.19
CA PHE A 61 6.99 -1.64 -0.91
C PHE A 61 7.23 -2.94 -1.67
N ASP A 62 6.14 -3.65 -1.94
CA ASP A 62 6.17 -4.88 -2.74
C ASP A 62 5.22 -4.72 -3.91
N ARG A 63 5.77 -4.60 -5.11
CA ARG A 63 4.97 -4.40 -6.33
C ARG A 63 4.05 -5.56 -6.65
N ASN A 64 4.32 -6.73 -6.08
CA ASN A 64 3.55 -7.95 -6.35
C ASN A 64 2.51 -8.25 -5.27
N ALA A 65 2.29 -7.33 -4.36
CA ALA A 65 1.38 -7.53 -3.23
C ALA A 65 0.26 -6.49 -3.22
N ASP A 66 -0.90 -6.91 -2.74
CA ASP A 66 -1.92 -5.98 -2.28
C ASP A 66 -1.50 -5.48 -0.92
N MET A 67 -1.50 -4.17 -0.72
CA MET A 67 -1.01 -3.58 0.50
C MET A 67 -2.06 -2.68 1.14
N LEU A 68 -2.10 -2.69 2.47
CA LEU A 68 -2.97 -1.83 3.25
C LEU A 68 -2.10 -0.98 4.18
N LEU A 69 -2.24 0.32 4.06
CA LEU A 69 -1.60 1.27 4.96
C LEU A 69 -2.53 1.55 6.13
N ILE A 70 -2.02 1.38 7.32
CA ILE A 70 -2.79 1.52 8.57
C ILE A 70 -2.25 2.72 9.31
N PRO A 71 -3.08 3.74 9.57
CA PRO A 71 -2.61 4.92 10.29
C PRO A 71 -2.22 4.55 11.72
N ARG A 72 -1.18 5.21 12.20
CA ARG A 72 -0.76 5.02 13.58
C ARG A 72 -1.78 5.67 14.50
N VAL A 73 -2.32 4.87 15.41
CA VAL A 73 -3.21 5.40 16.44
C VAL A 73 -2.33 6.05 17.50
N GLN A 74 -2.44 7.37 17.62
CA GLN A 74 -1.81 8.06 18.71
C GLN A 74 -2.70 7.91 19.93
N GLY A 75 -2.23 7.17 20.92
CA GLY A 75 -2.88 7.12 22.19
C GLY A 75 -2.90 8.54 22.77
N GLY A 76 -4.08 9.02 23.00
CA GLY A 76 -4.28 10.36 23.53
C GLY A 76 -3.68 10.52 24.90
#